data_f2081889d1140ca3d33a35dfc6dbbfba
#
_entry.id   f2081889d1140ca3d33a35dfc6dbbfba
#
_cell.length_a   1.000
_cell.length_b   1.000
_cell.length_c   1.000
_cell.angle_alpha   90.00
_cell.angle_beta   90.00
_cell.angle_gamma   90.00
#
_symmetry.space_group_name_H-M   'P 1'
#
loop_
_entity.id
_entity.type
_entity.pdbx_description
1 polymer ?
#
loop_
_entity_poly.entity_id
_entity_poly.type
_entity_poly.pdbx_seq_one_letter_code
_entity_poly.pdbx_strand_id
1 'polypeptide(L)'
;FRTGLKGRHTGDAGVSSAAKATSVGRLFIKSRERKMAENIKVSEVSEILRQQLEKIGSKLQYQEVGTVLQVSDGVARIYGLDNARGNELLGRDKGVKSVVMNLEEENVGAVLLGPTDRGKEGDTVYRTGRIASINVGDGMLGRVINPLGEPLDGMGEIDGKVYEMPLERKAPGVIYRQPVNQPLQTGIKAVDAMIPIGRGQRELLIGDRQTGKTAIAIDTILNQKAAYEAGEPVYCIYV
;
A
#
# COMPACT_ATOMS: atom_id res chain seq x y z
N PHE A 1 -38.51 -40.61 0.42
CA PHE A 1 -39.49 -41.22 -0.51
C PHE A 1 -38.82 -41.21 -1.88
N ARG A 2 -38.28 -42.32 -2.25
CA ARG A 2 -38.82 -43.36 -3.18
C ARG A 2 -39.24 -42.76 -4.52
N THR A 3 -38.79 -43.12 -5.63
CA THR A 3 -38.49 -44.35 -6.39
C THR A 3 -38.31 -43.89 -7.82
N GLY A 4 -37.59 -44.42 -8.69
CA GLY A 4 -37.24 -45.70 -9.11
C GLY A 4 -37.10 -45.78 -10.61
N LEU A 5 -36.10 -46.52 -11.03
CA LEU A 5 -36.07 -47.58 -12.02
C LEU A 5 -36.18 -47.32 -13.55
N LYS A 6 -35.14 -47.80 -14.23
CA LYS A 6 -35.10 -48.70 -15.44
C LYS A 6 -35.53 -48.07 -16.78
N GLY A 7 -34.77 -48.30 -17.79
CA GLY A 7 -34.16 -49.45 -18.46
C GLY A 7 -33.57 -49.11 -19.81
N ARG A 8 -32.50 -49.75 -20.10
CA ARG A 8 -32.14 -50.70 -21.17
C ARG A 8 -32.31 -50.34 -22.68
N HIS A 9 -31.17 -50.56 -23.32
CA HIS A 9 -30.94 -51.13 -24.68
C HIS A 9 -31.12 -50.16 -25.85
N THR A 10 -30.31 -50.11 -26.82
CA THR A 10 -29.35 -50.90 -27.59
C THR A 10 -28.94 -50.05 -28.77
N GLY A 11 -27.79 -50.29 -29.39
CA GLY A 11 -27.60 -49.86 -30.75
C GLY A 11 -26.17 -49.44 -31.08
N ASP A 12 -25.38 -50.42 -31.27
CA ASP A 12 -24.12 -50.42 -31.97
C ASP A 12 -24.31 -49.90 -33.41
N ALA A 13 -23.62 -48.86 -33.83
CA ALA A 13 -23.17 -48.61 -35.21
C ALA A 13 -22.58 -47.19 -35.31
N GLY A 14 -21.26 -47.03 -35.54
CA GLY A 14 -20.72 -45.73 -35.88
C GLY A 14 -19.22 -45.52 -35.59
N VAL A 15 -18.44 -46.58 -35.53
CA VAL A 15 -16.98 -46.45 -35.42
C VAL A 15 -16.38 -46.67 -36.81
N SER A 16 -16.49 -45.71 -37.70
CA SER A 16 -15.67 -45.67 -38.97
C SER A 16 -15.49 -44.31 -39.60
N SER A 17 -16.08 -43.21 -39.04
CA SER A 17 -15.96 -41.93 -39.69
C SER A 17 -14.99 -40.92 -38.98
N ALA A 18 -14.68 -41.20 -37.72
CA ALA A 18 -13.83 -40.28 -36.93
C ALA A 18 -12.33 -40.43 -37.16
N ALA A 19 -11.87 -41.59 -37.66
CA ALA A 19 -10.45 -41.83 -37.86
C ALA A 19 -9.87 -41.22 -39.14
N LYS A 20 -10.72 -40.88 -40.14
CA LYS A 20 -10.26 -40.23 -41.39
C LYS A 20 -10.18 -38.73 -41.30
N ALA A 21 -10.96 -38.09 -40.43
CA ALA A 21 -10.93 -36.63 -40.24
C ALA A 21 -9.72 -36.14 -39.41
N THR A 22 -9.18 -36.99 -38.54
CA THR A 22 -8.02 -36.60 -37.68
C THR A 22 -6.68 -36.66 -38.42
N SER A 23 -6.57 -37.48 -39.46
CA SER A 23 -5.31 -37.59 -40.24
C SER A 23 -5.14 -36.43 -41.23
N VAL A 24 -6.21 -35.93 -41.82
CA VAL A 24 -6.18 -34.78 -42.75
C VAL A 24 -5.96 -33.48 -41.98
N GLY A 25 -6.55 -33.30 -40.80
CA GLY A 25 -6.35 -32.14 -39.93
C GLY A 25 -4.91 -32.00 -39.46
N ARG A 26 -4.27 -33.11 -39.08
CA ARG A 26 -2.84 -33.11 -38.68
C ARG A 26 -1.88 -32.82 -39.83
N LEU A 27 -2.21 -33.19 -41.07
CA LEU A 27 -1.38 -32.89 -42.23
C LEU A 27 -1.46 -31.40 -42.62
N PHE A 28 -2.64 -30.79 -42.50
CA PHE A 28 -2.83 -29.37 -42.77
C PHE A 28 -2.17 -28.47 -41.71
N ILE A 29 -2.21 -28.86 -40.44
CA ILE A 29 -1.55 -28.10 -39.37
C ILE A 29 -0.02 -28.18 -39.52
N LYS A 30 0.54 -29.37 -39.79
CA LYS A 30 1.98 -29.52 -40.02
C LYS A 30 2.48 -28.77 -41.28
N SER A 31 1.66 -28.66 -42.34
CA SER A 31 2.04 -27.91 -43.52
C SER A 31 2.00 -26.38 -43.32
N ARG A 32 1.11 -25.90 -42.43
CA ARG A 32 1.01 -24.50 -42.07
C ARG A 32 2.14 -24.05 -41.12
N GLU A 33 2.53 -24.91 -40.18
CA GLU A 33 3.67 -24.67 -39.31
C GLU A 33 5.01 -24.70 -40.08
N ARG A 34 5.19 -25.59 -41.08
CA ARG A 34 6.38 -25.57 -41.95
C ARG A 34 6.44 -24.34 -42.85
N LYS A 35 5.32 -23.82 -43.36
CA LYS A 35 5.30 -22.59 -44.15
C LYS A 35 5.52 -21.32 -43.34
N MET A 36 5.20 -21.33 -42.04
CA MET A 36 5.53 -20.21 -41.14
C MET A 36 7.02 -20.20 -40.71
N ALA A 37 7.65 -21.35 -40.63
CA ALA A 37 9.07 -21.45 -40.25
C ALA A 37 10.06 -21.11 -41.35
N GLU A 38 9.62 -21.08 -42.60
CA GLU A 38 10.52 -20.93 -43.76
C GLU A 38 10.73 -19.48 -44.25
N ASN A 39 10.02 -18.49 -43.65
CA ASN A 39 10.08 -17.08 -44.07
C ASN A 39 10.56 -16.07 -43.02
N ILE A 40 11.02 -16.52 -41.86
CA ILE A 40 11.60 -15.60 -40.89
C ILE A 40 13.09 -15.48 -41.19
N LYS A 41 13.50 -14.36 -41.80
CA LYS A 41 14.91 -14.04 -41.98
C LYS A 41 15.60 -13.94 -40.65
N VAL A 42 16.76 -14.56 -40.50
CA VAL A 42 17.57 -14.54 -39.26
C VAL A 42 17.82 -13.10 -38.77
N SER A 43 17.84 -12.12 -39.68
CA SER A 43 17.93 -10.70 -39.36
C SER A 43 16.71 -10.15 -38.62
N GLU A 44 15.47 -10.60 -38.94
CA GLU A 44 14.25 -10.14 -38.29
C GLU A 44 14.13 -10.71 -36.86
N VAL A 45 14.54 -11.95 -36.65
CA VAL A 45 14.61 -12.57 -35.32
C VAL A 45 15.64 -11.86 -34.46
N SER A 46 16.79 -11.49 -35.01
CA SER A 46 17.80 -10.72 -34.29
C SER A 46 17.31 -9.33 -33.90
N GLU A 47 16.55 -8.69 -34.77
CA GLU A 47 16.02 -7.34 -34.53
C GLU A 47 14.90 -7.35 -33.47
N ILE A 48 14.02 -8.34 -33.51
CA ILE A 48 12.98 -8.54 -32.48
C ILE A 48 13.59 -8.89 -31.12
N LEU A 49 14.61 -9.75 -31.10
CA LEU A 49 15.36 -10.09 -29.88
C LEU A 49 16.09 -8.87 -29.32
N ARG A 50 16.68 -8.04 -30.16
CA ARG A 50 17.35 -6.80 -29.75
C ARG A 50 16.38 -5.79 -29.18
N GLN A 51 15.21 -5.60 -29.79
CA GLN A 51 14.16 -4.76 -29.30
C GLN A 51 13.55 -5.28 -27.97
N GLN A 52 13.45 -6.59 -27.83
CA GLN A 52 13.01 -7.19 -26.56
C GLN A 52 14.07 -7.06 -25.46
N LEU A 53 15.34 -7.24 -25.79
CA LEU A 53 16.46 -7.03 -24.87
C LEU A 53 16.59 -5.55 -24.46
N GLU A 54 16.40 -4.60 -25.36
CA GLU A 54 16.37 -3.18 -25.03
C GLU A 54 15.19 -2.83 -24.12
N LYS A 55 14.01 -3.42 -24.34
CA LYS A 55 12.85 -3.27 -23.45
C LYS A 55 13.05 -3.95 -22.09
N ILE A 56 13.79 -5.03 -22.02
CA ILE A 56 14.16 -5.72 -20.79
C ILE A 56 15.24 -4.91 -20.05
N GLY A 57 16.24 -4.39 -20.75
CA GLY A 57 17.31 -3.58 -20.17
C GLY A 57 16.81 -2.27 -19.52
N SER A 58 15.72 -1.69 -20.01
CA SER A 58 15.09 -0.51 -19.40
C SER A 58 14.14 -0.83 -18.22
N LYS A 59 13.80 -2.10 -18.01
CA LYS A 59 12.91 -2.58 -16.91
C LYS A 59 13.58 -3.42 -15.84
N LEU A 60 14.82 -3.81 -16.02
CA LEU A 60 15.60 -4.47 -14.98
C LEU A 60 16.21 -3.40 -14.04
N GLN A 61 15.35 -2.70 -13.30
CA GLN A 61 15.74 -2.33 -11.95
C GLN A 61 15.81 -3.67 -11.21
N TYR A 62 17.02 -4.11 -10.91
CA TYR A 62 17.22 -5.23 -9.98
C TYR A 62 16.67 -4.79 -8.64
N GLN A 63 15.42 -5.14 -8.38
CA GLN A 63 14.86 -5.01 -7.06
C GLN A 63 15.55 -6.06 -6.21
N GLU A 64 16.36 -5.61 -5.28
CA GLU A 64 16.97 -6.48 -4.29
C GLU A 64 15.85 -7.18 -3.52
N VAL A 65 15.93 -8.48 -3.45
CA VAL A 65 14.91 -9.35 -2.89
C VAL A 65 15.44 -10.00 -1.63
N GLY A 66 14.68 -9.90 -0.55
CA GLY A 66 14.98 -10.55 0.71
C GLY A 66 13.92 -11.58 1.08
N THR A 67 14.25 -12.40 2.05
CA THR A 67 13.36 -13.44 2.60
C THR A 67 13.08 -13.14 4.06
N VAL A 68 11.82 -13.25 4.45
CA VAL A 68 11.41 -13.10 5.86
C VAL A 68 11.85 -14.31 6.65
N LEU A 69 12.72 -14.09 7.64
CA LEU A 69 13.19 -15.13 8.55
C LEU A 69 12.19 -15.39 9.68
N GLN A 70 11.64 -14.32 10.24
CA GLN A 70 10.76 -14.39 11.40
C GLN A 70 9.79 -13.20 11.39
N VAL A 71 8.59 -13.44 11.87
CA VAL A 71 7.59 -12.39 12.14
C VAL A 71 7.09 -12.54 13.57
N SER A 72 7.21 -11.47 14.36
CA SER A 72 6.70 -11.42 15.73
C SER A 72 6.21 -9.99 16.03
N ASP A 73 5.04 -9.89 16.65
CA ASP A 73 4.45 -8.62 17.14
C ASP A 73 4.47 -7.46 16.11
N GLY A 74 4.23 -7.78 14.82
CA GLY A 74 4.22 -6.78 13.75
C GLY A 74 5.61 -6.37 13.25
N VAL A 75 6.67 -7.02 13.72
CA VAL A 75 8.05 -6.82 13.24
C VAL A 75 8.47 -8.04 12.43
N ALA A 76 9.08 -7.82 11.29
CA ALA A 76 9.66 -8.83 10.44
C ALA A 76 11.19 -8.70 10.45
N ARG A 77 11.90 -9.82 10.61
CA ARG A 77 13.34 -9.93 10.36
C ARG A 77 13.52 -10.48 8.95
N ILE A 78 14.29 -9.77 8.14
CA ILE A 78 14.44 -10.03 6.71
C ILE A 78 15.91 -10.22 6.39
N TYR A 79 16.25 -11.24 5.64
CA TYR A 79 17.59 -11.54 5.16
C TYR A 79 17.73 -11.18 3.68
N GLY A 80 18.91 -10.73 3.26
CA GLY A 80 19.27 -10.53 1.85
C GLY A 80 18.89 -9.15 1.28
N LEU A 81 18.74 -8.13 2.14
CA LEU A 81 18.52 -6.74 1.74
C LEU A 81 19.73 -5.86 2.15
N ASP A 82 20.91 -6.16 1.60
CA ASP A 82 22.19 -5.58 2.02
C ASP A 82 22.28 -4.06 1.76
N ASN A 83 21.58 -3.56 0.75
CA ASN A 83 21.57 -2.14 0.41
C ASN A 83 20.33 -1.40 0.93
N ALA A 84 19.52 -2.00 1.79
CA ALA A 84 18.35 -1.35 2.38
C ALA A 84 18.75 -0.11 3.17
N ARG A 85 17.88 0.89 3.16
CA ARG A 85 18.08 2.15 3.90
C ARG A 85 17.10 2.25 5.05
N GLY A 86 17.51 2.91 6.12
CA GLY A 86 16.60 3.24 7.22
C GLY A 86 15.39 4.02 6.68
N ASN A 87 14.20 3.71 7.18
CA ASN A 87 12.91 4.26 6.75
C ASN A 87 12.55 3.96 5.28
N GLU A 88 13.21 3.00 4.63
CA GLU A 88 12.84 2.56 3.29
C GLU A 88 11.54 1.75 3.33
N LEU A 89 10.65 2.02 2.39
CA LEU A 89 9.44 1.25 2.20
C LEU A 89 9.77 -0.04 1.43
N LEU A 90 9.39 -1.17 2.00
CA LEU A 90 9.53 -2.48 1.38
C LEU A 90 8.17 -2.98 0.88
N GLY A 91 8.17 -3.57 -0.30
CA GLY A 91 7.03 -4.26 -0.87
C GLY A 91 7.05 -5.75 -0.57
N ARG A 92 5.87 -6.39 -0.58
CA ARG A 92 5.69 -7.83 -0.45
C ARG A 92 4.71 -8.35 -1.50
N ASP A 93 4.86 -9.60 -1.88
CA ASP A 93 3.99 -10.25 -2.87
C ASP A 93 2.50 -10.25 -2.47
N LYS A 94 2.20 -10.24 -1.17
CA LYS A 94 0.82 -10.22 -0.64
C LYS A 94 0.27 -8.83 -0.35
N GLY A 95 0.94 -7.78 -0.81
CA GLY A 95 0.46 -6.41 -0.72
C GLY A 95 0.61 -5.72 0.65
N VAL A 96 1.19 -6.40 1.66
CA VAL A 96 1.50 -5.76 2.94
C VAL A 96 2.81 -5.01 2.80
N LYS A 97 2.76 -3.70 2.98
CA LYS A 97 3.96 -2.85 3.00
C LYS A 97 4.65 -2.96 4.36
N SER A 98 5.96 -2.78 4.39
CA SER A 98 6.72 -2.67 5.62
C SER A 98 7.76 -1.57 5.53
N VAL A 99 8.17 -1.03 6.66
CA VAL A 99 9.18 0.05 6.75
C VAL A 99 10.38 -0.47 7.50
N VAL A 100 11.55 -0.24 6.94
CA VAL A 100 12.84 -0.58 7.55
C VAL A 100 13.07 0.32 8.76
N MET A 101 13.22 -0.28 9.95
CA MET A 101 13.49 0.44 11.18
C MET A 101 14.89 0.18 11.72
N ASN A 102 15.41 -1.04 11.53
CA ASN A 102 16.71 -1.42 12.02
C ASN A 102 17.53 -2.12 10.94
N LEU A 103 18.82 -1.78 10.88
CA LEU A 103 19.78 -2.38 9.96
C LEU A 103 20.83 -3.08 10.82
N GLU A 104 20.87 -4.40 10.73
CA GLU A 104 21.85 -5.25 11.36
C GLU A 104 22.84 -5.77 10.30
N GLU A 105 23.91 -6.41 10.71
CA GLU A 105 24.99 -6.84 9.82
C GLU A 105 24.52 -7.87 8.76
N GLU A 106 23.61 -8.78 9.14
CA GLU A 106 23.08 -9.81 8.23
C GLU A 106 21.56 -9.72 8.01
N ASN A 107 20.88 -8.88 8.77
CA ASN A 107 19.42 -8.83 8.78
C ASN A 107 18.90 -7.39 8.77
N VAL A 108 17.70 -7.24 8.27
CA VAL A 108 16.95 -5.99 8.31
C VAL A 108 15.70 -6.18 9.16
N GLY A 109 15.54 -5.34 10.17
CA GLY A 109 14.33 -5.27 10.99
C GLY A 109 13.32 -4.30 10.34
N ALA A 110 12.13 -4.79 9.99
CA ALA A 110 11.09 -3.98 9.36
C ALA A 110 9.76 -4.11 10.10
N VAL A 111 9.06 -3.00 10.27
CA VAL A 111 7.71 -2.95 10.86
C VAL A 111 6.68 -3.13 9.76
N LEU A 112 5.71 -4.01 9.99
CA LEU A 112 4.60 -4.28 9.10
C LEU A 112 3.55 -3.15 9.19
N LEU A 113 3.22 -2.57 8.05
CA LEU A 113 2.16 -1.55 7.94
C LEU A 113 0.86 -2.20 7.44
N GLY A 114 0.30 -3.09 8.25
CA GLY A 114 -0.93 -3.79 7.92
C GLY A 114 -1.19 -5.00 8.80
N PRO A 115 -2.21 -5.80 8.48
CA PRO A 115 -2.57 -6.98 9.24
C PRO A 115 -1.39 -7.97 9.33
N THR A 116 -1.04 -8.36 10.53
CA THR A 116 0.11 -9.26 10.81
C THR A 116 -0.13 -10.69 10.33
N ASP A 117 -1.39 -11.09 10.20
CA ASP A 117 -1.82 -12.41 9.69
C ASP A 117 -1.42 -12.67 8.23
N ARG A 118 -1.17 -11.61 7.47
CA ARG A 118 -0.73 -11.68 6.08
C ARG A 118 0.78 -11.80 5.91
N GLY A 119 1.57 -11.63 6.96
CA GLY A 119 3.03 -11.76 6.94
C GLY A 119 3.45 -13.13 7.47
N LYS A 120 4.09 -13.95 6.65
CA LYS A 120 4.59 -15.27 7.06
C LYS A 120 6.10 -15.38 6.89
N GLU A 121 6.68 -16.27 7.69
CA GLU A 121 8.07 -16.70 7.50
C GLU A 121 8.22 -17.34 6.10
N GLY A 122 9.34 -17.05 5.43
CA GLY A 122 9.59 -17.46 4.06
C GLY A 122 8.95 -16.59 2.98
N ASP A 123 8.17 -15.56 3.33
CA ASP A 123 7.63 -14.62 2.33
C ASP A 123 8.76 -13.82 1.67
N THR A 124 8.57 -13.51 0.39
CA THR A 124 9.48 -12.68 -0.39
C THR A 124 9.18 -11.20 -0.17
N VAL A 125 10.23 -10.43 0.04
CA VAL A 125 10.20 -8.98 0.24
C VAL A 125 11.14 -8.32 -0.76
N TYR A 126 10.73 -7.22 -1.36
CA TYR A 126 11.56 -6.47 -2.31
C TYR A 126 11.70 -5.01 -1.90
N ARG A 127 12.85 -4.45 -2.22
CA ARG A 127 13.11 -3.03 -2.00
C ARG A 127 12.33 -2.20 -3.00
N THR A 128 11.73 -1.11 -2.53
CA THR A 128 11.10 -0.13 -3.41
C THR A 128 12.04 1.00 -3.82
N GLY A 129 13.18 1.14 -3.12
CA GLY A 129 14.11 2.26 -3.31
C GLY A 129 13.56 3.61 -2.82
N ARG A 130 12.37 3.62 -2.23
CA ARG A 130 11.67 4.83 -1.77
C ARG A 130 11.65 4.88 -0.25
N ILE A 131 11.96 6.05 0.30
CA ILE A 131 11.75 6.32 1.72
C ILE A 131 10.25 6.39 1.99
N ALA A 132 9.82 5.91 3.14
CA ALA A 132 8.43 5.98 3.55
C ALA A 132 7.92 7.42 3.50
N SER A 133 6.97 7.66 2.63
CA SER A 133 6.42 8.97 2.30
C SER A 133 4.91 8.89 2.14
N ILE A 134 4.27 10.02 2.33
CA ILE A 134 2.83 10.20 2.18
C ILE A 134 2.56 11.33 1.21
N ASN A 135 1.55 11.16 0.36
CA ASN A 135 1.03 12.22 -0.46
C ASN A 135 0.15 13.14 0.39
N VAL A 136 0.44 14.42 0.44
CA VAL A 136 -0.30 15.42 1.19
C VAL A 136 -0.81 16.54 0.29
N GLY A 137 -1.97 17.10 0.62
CA GLY A 137 -2.58 18.18 -0.16
C GLY A 137 -3.90 18.64 0.45
N ASP A 138 -4.46 19.71 -0.10
CA ASP A 138 -5.71 20.30 0.39
C ASP A 138 -6.91 19.36 0.27
N GLY A 139 -6.88 18.41 -0.68
CA GLY A 139 -7.89 17.38 -0.83
C GLY A 139 -7.99 16.38 0.33
N MET A 140 -7.04 16.41 1.27
CA MET A 140 -7.07 15.59 2.48
C MET A 140 -7.96 16.19 3.58
N LEU A 141 -8.35 17.45 3.45
CA LEU A 141 -9.21 18.09 4.43
C LEU A 141 -10.58 17.41 4.47
N GLY A 142 -11.03 17.06 5.67
CA GLY A 142 -12.29 16.34 5.88
C GLY A 142 -12.24 14.85 5.54
N ARG A 143 -11.05 14.28 5.28
CA ARG A 143 -10.86 12.87 4.95
C ARG A 143 -10.30 12.07 6.11
N VAL A 144 -10.59 10.78 6.11
CA VAL A 144 -9.98 9.80 7.03
C VAL A 144 -9.03 8.93 6.23
N ILE A 145 -7.76 8.94 6.62
CA ILE A 145 -6.68 8.24 5.91
C ILE A 145 -5.88 7.36 6.86
N ASN A 146 -5.23 6.34 6.30
CA ASN A 146 -4.23 5.57 7.03
C ASN A 146 -2.84 6.27 7.01
N PRO A 147 -1.85 5.79 7.76
CA PRO A 147 -0.49 6.37 7.77
C PRO A 147 0.22 6.38 6.41
N LEU A 148 -0.25 5.62 5.44
CA LEU A 148 0.28 5.58 4.08
C LEU A 148 -0.43 6.55 3.12
N GLY A 149 -1.44 7.31 3.62
CA GLY A 149 -2.24 8.24 2.83
C GLY A 149 -3.37 7.59 2.04
N GLU A 150 -3.69 6.32 2.31
CA GLU A 150 -4.82 5.63 1.67
C GLU A 150 -6.13 5.99 2.38
N PRO A 151 -7.19 6.38 1.66
CA PRO A 151 -8.45 6.76 2.27
C PRO A 151 -9.17 5.57 2.90
N LEU A 152 -9.69 5.76 4.13
CA LEU A 152 -10.45 4.76 4.88
C LEU A 152 -11.95 5.10 4.98
N ASP A 153 -12.34 6.27 4.51
CA ASP A 153 -13.69 6.82 4.65
C ASP A 153 -14.69 6.33 3.59
N GLY A 154 -14.24 5.56 2.61
CA GLY A 154 -15.09 5.07 1.52
C GLY A 154 -15.49 6.13 0.49
N MET A 155 -14.94 7.33 0.56
CA MET A 155 -15.28 8.44 -0.36
C MET A 155 -14.43 8.47 -1.65
N GLY A 156 -13.73 7.37 -1.97
CA GLY A 156 -12.89 7.27 -3.16
C GLY A 156 -11.50 7.89 -3.00
N GLU A 157 -10.81 8.07 -4.11
CA GLU A 157 -9.47 8.64 -4.13
C GLU A 157 -9.46 10.11 -3.68
N ILE A 158 -8.29 10.57 -3.22
CA ILE A 158 -8.12 11.95 -2.76
C ILE A 158 -7.84 12.82 -3.99
N ASP A 159 -8.77 13.72 -4.28
CA ASP A 159 -8.66 14.65 -5.39
C ASP A 159 -7.75 15.83 -5.05
N GLY A 160 -7.20 16.45 -6.10
CA GLY A 160 -6.47 17.71 -5.98
C GLY A 160 -4.96 17.57 -6.15
N LYS A 161 -4.26 18.67 -5.92
CA LYS A 161 -2.82 18.73 -6.03
C LYS A 161 -2.17 18.09 -4.80
N VAL A 162 -1.39 17.04 -5.02
CA VAL A 162 -0.68 16.32 -3.96
C VAL A 162 0.82 16.55 -4.07
N TYR A 163 1.46 16.55 -2.92
CA TYR A 163 2.91 16.63 -2.77
C TYR A 163 3.38 15.42 -1.98
N GLU A 164 4.40 14.73 -2.47
CA GLU A 164 5.02 13.64 -1.72
C GLU A 164 5.91 14.21 -0.61
N MET A 165 5.63 13.82 0.62
CA MET A 165 6.41 14.22 1.79
C MET A 165 6.87 13.00 2.60
N PRO A 166 8.13 12.97 3.06
CA PRO A 166 8.59 11.89 3.92
C PRO A 166 7.81 11.87 5.24
N LEU A 167 7.48 10.67 5.71
CA LEU A 167 6.77 10.48 6.98
C LEU A 167 7.58 11.02 8.16
N GLU A 168 8.89 10.77 8.15
CA GLU A 168 9.77 11.29 9.17
C GLU A 168 10.47 12.57 8.70
N ARG A 169 10.16 13.67 9.39
CA ARG A 169 10.83 14.96 9.23
C ARG A 169 11.35 15.46 10.57
N LYS A 170 12.54 16.01 10.55
CA LYS A 170 13.08 16.72 11.71
C LYS A 170 12.21 17.95 12.01
N ALA A 171 11.63 17.98 13.20
CA ALA A 171 10.83 19.14 13.62
C ALA A 171 11.71 20.40 13.72
N PRO A 172 11.15 21.59 13.44
CA PRO A 172 11.86 22.85 13.64
C PRO A 172 12.36 22.98 15.09
N GLY A 173 13.62 23.36 15.24
CA GLY A 173 14.22 23.62 16.55
C GLY A 173 13.58 24.82 17.27
N VAL A 174 13.89 24.96 18.55
CA VAL A 174 13.32 26.04 19.42
C VAL A 174 13.52 27.42 18.82
N ILE A 175 14.67 27.68 18.16
CA ILE A 175 15.03 29.01 17.56
C ILE A 175 14.04 29.38 16.44
N TYR A 176 13.50 28.39 15.72
CA TYR A 176 12.59 28.62 14.56
C TYR A 176 11.11 28.62 14.95
N ARG A 177 10.78 28.35 16.21
CA ARG A 177 9.40 28.30 16.67
C ARG A 177 8.97 29.66 17.18
N GLN A 178 7.76 30.08 16.82
CA GLN A 178 7.14 31.24 17.42
C GLN A 178 6.77 30.98 18.88
N PRO A 179 6.84 31.98 19.77
CA PRO A 179 6.31 31.85 21.13
C PRO A 179 4.81 31.65 21.09
N VAL A 180 4.30 30.91 22.09
CA VAL A 180 2.86 30.72 22.27
C VAL A 180 2.25 32.01 22.80
N ASN A 181 1.58 32.75 21.93
CA ASN A 181 1.00 34.06 22.23
C ASN A 181 -0.46 34.23 21.77
N GLN A 182 -1.04 33.17 21.20
CA GLN A 182 -2.43 33.17 20.76
C GLN A 182 -3.23 32.13 21.54
N PRO A 183 -4.37 32.48 22.14
CA PRO A 183 -5.22 31.54 22.84
C PRO A 183 -5.95 30.62 21.87
N LEU A 184 -6.11 29.35 22.26
CA LEU A 184 -7.01 28.39 21.65
C LEU A 184 -8.32 28.41 22.42
N GLN A 185 -9.39 28.80 21.78
CA GLN A 185 -10.72 28.79 22.38
C GLN A 185 -11.29 27.37 22.31
N THR A 186 -11.31 26.68 23.45
CA THR A 186 -11.84 25.30 23.52
C THR A 186 -13.36 25.25 23.55
N GLY A 187 -14.01 26.35 23.94
CA GLY A 187 -15.46 26.43 24.19
C GLY A 187 -15.89 25.86 25.56
N ILE A 188 -14.94 25.36 26.34
CA ILE A 188 -15.18 24.84 27.68
C ILE A 188 -14.83 25.92 28.68
N LYS A 189 -15.84 26.52 29.33
CA LYS A 189 -15.66 27.67 30.23
C LYS A 189 -14.59 27.44 31.29
N ALA A 190 -14.55 26.27 31.89
CA ALA A 190 -13.58 25.93 32.93
C ALA A 190 -12.13 25.95 32.41
N VAL A 191 -11.93 25.47 31.20
CA VAL A 191 -10.60 25.48 30.55
C VAL A 191 -10.23 26.91 30.15
N ASP A 192 -11.08 27.57 29.38
CA ASP A 192 -10.79 28.87 28.79
C ASP A 192 -10.60 29.98 29.83
N ALA A 193 -11.33 29.87 31.00
CA ALA A 193 -11.25 30.87 32.05
C ALA A 193 -10.16 30.61 33.10
N MET A 194 -9.87 29.34 33.42
CA MET A 194 -8.94 29.01 34.51
C MET A 194 -7.60 28.44 34.05
N ILE A 195 -7.60 27.72 32.96
CA ILE A 195 -6.39 27.04 32.42
C ILE A 195 -6.33 27.26 30.91
N PRO A 196 -6.17 28.52 30.46
CA PRO A 196 -6.20 28.82 29.01
C PRO A 196 -5.10 28.08 28.28
N ILE A 197 -5.45 27.49 27.14
CA ILE A 197 -4.53 26.77 26.26
C ILE A 197 -4.11 27.70 25.12
N GLY A 198 -2.83 27.72 24.80
CA GLY A 198 -2.30 28.49 23.67
C GLY A 198 -2.09 27.65 22.42
N ARG A 199 -2.23 28.26 21.25
CA ARG A 199 -1.94 27.61 19.96
C ARG A 199 -0.46 27.26 19.88
N GLY A 200 -0.15 25.96 19.73
CA GLY A 200 1.22 25.41 19.75
C GLY A 200 1.65 24.85 21.11
N GLN A 201 0.84 24.95 22.14
CA GLN A 201 1.06 24.36 23.44
C GLN A 201 0.82 22.84 23.39
N ARG A 202 1.57 22.10 24.23
CA ARG A 202 1.35 20.65 24.45
C ARG A 202 0.57 20.49 25.74
N GLU A 203 -0.57 19.84 25.66
CA GLU A 203 -1.41 19.54 26.80
C GLU A 203 -1.57 18.04 27.02
N LEU A 204 -1.63 17.64 28.28
CA LEU A 204 -1.90 16.26 28.68
C LEU A 204 -3.30 16.17 29.27
N LEU A 205 -4.17 15.41 28.61
CA LEU A 205 -5.48 15.04 29.12
C LEU A 205 -5.40 13.64 29.73
N ILE A 206 -5.28 13.57 31.06
CA ILE A 206 -5.17 12.32 31.79
C ILE A 206 -6.46 12.02 32.55
N GLY A 207 -6.85 10.78 32.59
CA GLY A 207 -8.02 10.31 33.33
C GLY A 207 -8.30 8.86 33.05
N ASP A 208 -9.20 8.27 33.81
CA ASP A 208 -9.63 6.89 33.67
C ASP A 208 -10.46 6.65 32.39
N ARG A 209 -10.82 5.41 32.13
CA ARG A 209 -11.69 5.09 31.00
C ARG A 209 -13.02 5.81 31.13
N GLN A 210 -13.57 6.29 30.00
CA GLN A 210 -14.89 6.94 29.90
C GLN A 210 -15.05 8.24 30.74
N THR A 211 -13.96 8.90 31.11
CA THR A 211 -14.00 10.18 31.86
C THR A 211 -14.15 11.43 30.98
N GLY A 212 -14.40 11.27 29.68
CA GLY A 212 -14.65 12.39 28.78
C GLY A 212 -13.41 13.02 28.14
N LYS A 213 -12.24 12.37 28.19
CA LYS A 213 -11.00 12.89 27.55
C LYS A 213 -11.19 13.22 26.07
N THR A 214 -11.73 12.26 25.32
CA THR A 214 -12.02 12.40 23.89
C THR A 214 -13.08 13.47 23.62
N ALA A 215 -14.09 13.60 24.51
CA ALA A 215 -15.13 14.62 24.39
C ALA A 215 -14.52 16.03 24.43
N ILE A 216 -13.58 16.29 25.34
CA ILE A 216 -12.86 17.58 25.41
C ILE A 216 -12.17 17.90 24.11
N ALA A 217 -11.48 16.92 23.51
CA ALA A 217 -10.80 17.11 22.24
C ALA A 217 -11.78 17.40 21.09
N ILE A 218 -12.86 16.63 21.00
CA ILE A 218 -13.90 16.80 19.97
C ILE A 218 -14.61 18.15 20.13
N ASP A 219 -15.01 18.52 21.33
CA ASP A 219 -15.65 19.82 21.60
C ASP A 219 -14.73 20.99 21.22
N THR A 220 -13.44 20.87 21.51
CA THR A 220 -12.45 21.85 21.07
C THR A 220 -12.38 21.98 19.55
N ILE A 221 -12.40 20.85 18.82
CA ILE A 221 -12.41 20.85 17.35
C ILE A 221 -13.68 21.50 16.81
N LEU A 222 -14.84 21.14 17.34
CA LEU A 222 -16.14 21.68 16.93
C LEU A 222 -16.23 23.18 17.17
N ASN A 223 -15.64 23.67 18.26
CA ASN A 223 -15.64 25.09 18.61
C ASN A 223 -14.81 25.96 17.63
N GLN A 224 -13.92 25.37 16.83
CA GLN A 224 -13.15 26.11 15.81
C GLN A 224 -13.99 26.49 14.57
N LYS A 225 -15.25 26.02 14.48
CA LYS A 225 -16.11 26.31 13.32
C LYS A 225 -16.33 27.81 13.12
N ALA A 226 -16.53 28.59 14.18
CA ALA A 226 -16.72 30.02 14.09
C ALA A 226 -15.48 30.75 13.53
N ALA A 227 -14.28 30.33 13.91
CA ALA A 227 -13.04 30.87 13.37
C ALA A 227 -12.87 30.54 11.89
N TYR A 228 -13.24 29.33 11.49
CA TYR A 228 -13.23 28.92 10.10
C TYR A 228 -14.19 29.75 9.24
N GLU A 229 -15.41 29.98 9.69
CA GLU A 229 -16.42 30.81 9.00
C GLU A 229 -16.03 32.29 8.94
N ALA A 230 -15.25 32.77 9.93
CA ALA A 230 -14.70 34.14 9.94
C ALA A 230 -13.49 34.33 9.02
N GLY A 231 -13.00 33.28 8.36
CA GLY A 231 -11.85 33.37 7.45
C GLY A 231 -10.49 33.20 8.13
N GLU A 232 -10.47 32.81 9.38
CA GLU A 232 -9.26 32.46 10.16
C GLU A 232 -9.25 30.93 10.48
N PRO A 233 -9.05 30.07 9.47
CA PRO A 233 -9.23 28.64 9.65
C PRO A 233 -8.21 28.05 10.61
N VAL A 234 -8.69 27.23 11.54
CA VAL A 234 -7.88 26.34 12.37
C VAL A 234 -8.02 24.93 11.83
N TYR A 235 -6.94 24.37 11.34
CA TYR A 235 -6.91 22.99 10.86
C TYR A 235 -6.71 22.04 12.03
N CYS A 236 -7.62 21.09 12.17
CA CYS A 236 -7.61 20.11 13.24
C CYS A 236 -7.24 18.74 12.69
N ILE A 237 -6.31 18.04 13.33
CA ILE A 237 -5.89 16.69 13.01
C ILE A 237 -6.16 15.80 14.21
N TYR A 238 -6.93 14.75 14.03
CA TYR A 238 -7.20 13.74 15.05
C TYR A 238 -6.52 12.42 14.67
N VAL A 239 -5.75 11.84 15.60
CA VAL A 239 -4.98 10.59 15.40
C VAL A 239 -5.35 9.58 16.48
#